data_03f2b4fe46c445fa8c0943dd59ccec57
#
_entry.id   03f2b4fe46c445fa8c0943dd59ccec57
#
_cell.length_a   1.000
_cell.length_b   1.000
_cell.length_c   1.000
_cell.angle_alpha   90.00
_cell.angle_beta   90.00
_cell.angle_gamma   90.00
#
_symmetry.space_group_name_H-M   'P 1'
#
loop_
_entity.id
_entity.type
_entity.pdbx_description
1 polymer ?
#
loop_
_entity_poly.entity_id
_entity_poly.type
_entity_poly.pdbx_seq_one_letter_code
_entity_poly.pdbx_strand_id
1 'polypeptide(L)'
;MPSRYRSLVGLTVVSSVVTGIGVWSAYQFELALLQMTTATTWTLLVGLIEEALVRLIPLILVFYGWSYWQGQLLSKTEGLLATVASGLTVAFLELFLKLEYLSRLEATAQFDSLVLPLVFVHLPFALIAGRFAYALGEGIHGTDEIGLPSISRRTLAILFLGYLGLAVVHVGYNLLVQ
;
A
#
# COMPACT_ATOMS: atom_id res chain seq x y z
N MET A 1 12.35 -22.50 -17.57
CA MET A 1 11.03 -21.84 -17.54
C MET A 1 10.18 -22.13 -16.28
N PRO A 2 10.21 -23.32 -15.64
CA PRO A 2 9.43 -23.52 -14.40
C PRO A 2 9.86 -22.63 -13.22
N SER A 3 11.09 -22.18 -13.16
CA SER A 3 11.61 -21.30 -12.09
C SER A 3 10.99 -19.91 -12.08
N ARG A 4 10.79 -19.29 -13.25
CA ARG A 4 10.23 -17.95 -13.39
C ARG A 4 8.76 -17.87 -12.96
N TYR A 5 7.98 -18.89 -13.28
CA TYR A 5 6.57 -18.94 -12.88
C TYR A 5 6.41 -19.08 -11.36
N ARG A 6 7.24 -19.91 -10.74
CA ARG A 6 7.28 -20.06 -9.28
C ARG A 6 7.69 -18.76 -8.57
N SER A 7 8.62 -18.02 -9.16
CA SER A 7 9.03 -16.71 -8.69
C SER A 7 7.88 -15.70 -8.73
N LEU A 8 7.10 -15.63 -9.82
CA LEU A 8 5.97 -14.70 -9.94
C LEU A 8 4.85 -15.01 -8.95
N VAL A 9 4.49 -16.29 -8.79
CA VAL A 9 3.51 -16.71 -7.78
C VAL A 9 3.99 -16.39 -6.37
N GLY A 10 5.25 -16.69 -6.06
CA GLY A 10 5.86 -16.35 -4.77
C GLY A 10 5.82 -14.85 -4.48
N LEU A 11 6.18 -14.03 -5.45
CA LEU A 11 6.13 -12.57 -5.33
C LEU A 11 4.71 -12.06 -5.07
N THR A 12 3.71 -12.58 -5.78
CA THR A 12 2.31 -12.23 -5.58
C THR A 12 1.86 -12.56 -4.17
N VAL A 13 2.17 -13.77 -3.68
CA VAL A 13 1.82 -14.20 -2.33
C VAL A 13 2.51 -13.33 -1.28
N VAL A 14 3.81 -13.10 -1.41
CA VAL A 14 4.56 -12.24 -0.47
C VAL A 14 4.01 -10.82 -0.46
N SER A 15 3.71 -10.25 -1.63
CA SER A 15 3.11 -8.91 -1.74
C SER A 15 1.76 -8.85 -1.01
N SER A 16 0.89 -9.84 -1.23
CA SER A 16 -0.41 -9.90 -0.56
C SER A 16 -0.28 -10.08 0.96
N VAL A 17 0.62 -10.93 1.43
CA VAL A 17 0.83 -11.16 2.88
C VAL A 17 1.39 -9.92 3.56
N VAL A 18 2.43 -9.31 2.99
CA VAL A 18 3.05 -8.11 3.58
C VAL A 18 2.07 -6.94 3.60
N THR A 19 1.28 -6.77 2.52
CA THR A 19 0.21 -5.77 2.48
C THR A 19 -0.89 -6.07 3.49
N GLY A 20 -1.31 -7.32 3.63
CA GLY A 20 -2.30 -7.74 4.62
C GLY A 20 -1.88 -7.42 6.06
N ILE A 21 -0.60 -7.64 6.38
CA ILE A 21 -0.02 -7.22 7.67
C ILE A 21 -0.09 -5.70 7.82
N GLY A 22 0.21 -4.95 6.76
CA GLY A 22 0.10 -3.49 6.73
C GLY A 22 -1.32 -3.01 7.02
N VAL A 23 -2.32 -3.57 6.33
CA VAL A 23 -3.75 -3.25 6.55
C VAL A 23 -4.17 -3.56 8.00
N TRP A 24 -3.81 -4.72 8.50
CA TRP A 24 -4.10 -5.09 9.89
C TRP A 24 -3.46 -4.11 10.89
N SER A 25 -2.21 -3.75 10.66
CA SER A 25 -1.49 -2.80 11.51
C SER A 25 -2.13 -1.42 11.48
N ALA A 26 -2.49 -0.90 10.29
CA ALA A 26 -3.20 0.36 10.16
C ALA A 26 -4.51 0.34 10.94
N TYR A 27 -5.33 -0.69 10.76
CA TYR A 27 -6.59 -0.85 11.49
C TYR A 27 -6.42 -0.81 13.01
N GLN A 28 -5.38 -1.45 13.57
CA GLN A 28 -5.11 -1.38 15.01
C GLN A 28 -4.73 0.03 15.46
N PHE A 29 -3.92 0.73 14.68
CA PHE A 29 -3.58 2.14 14.95
C PHE A 29 -4.79 3.05 14.88
N GLU A 30 -5.67 2.86 13.91
CA GLU A 30 -6.90 3.64 13.75
C GLU A 30 -7.84 3.46 14.93
N LEU A 31 -8.02 2.24 15.41
CA LEU A 31 -8.82 1.96 16.61
C LEU A 31 -8.24 2.63 17.86
N ALA A 32 -6.92 2.63 18.02
CA ALA A 32 -6.26 3.31 19.11
C ALA A 32 -6.44 4.84 19.04
N LEU A 33 -6.28 5.42 17.86
CA LEU A 33 -6.44 6.86 17.61
C LEU A 33 -7.88 7.33 17.83
N LEU A 34 -8.87 6.50 17.46
CA LEU A 34 -10.29 6.83 17.64
C LEU A 34 -10.63 7.11 19.10
N GLN A 35 -9.95 6.46 20.04
CA GLN A 35 -10.13 6.65 21.48
C GLN A 35 -9.40 7.89 22.04
N MET A 36 -8.43 8.43 21.29
CA MET A 36 -7.51 9.45 21.80
C MET A 36 -7.68 10.82 21.13
N THR A 37 -8.42 10.90 20.01
CA THR A 37 -8.46 12.10 19.16
C THR A 37 -9.88 12.55 18.83
N THR A 38 -10.02 13.80 18.38
CA THR A 38 -11.28 14.29 17.80
C THR A 38 -11.52 13.68 16.42
N ALA A 39 -12.77 13.64 15.96
CA ALA A 39 -13.14 13.09 14.65
C ALA A 39 -12.31 13.69 13.50
N THR A 40 -12.14 15.02 13.48
CA THR A 40 -11.34 15.70 12.46
C THR A 40 -9.87 15.28 12.49
N THR A 41 -9.27 15.26 13.70
CA THR A 41 -7.87 14.83 13.87
C THR A 41 -7.70 13.37 13.48
N TRP A 42 -8.67 12.53 13.83
CA TRP A 42 -8.69 11.11 13.44
C TRP A 42 -8.68 10.96 11.91
N THR A 43 -9.59 11.63 11.18
CA THR A 43 -9.66 11.58 9.71
C THR A 43 -8.34 11.98 9.05
N LEU A 44 -7.67 13.02 9.55
CA LEU A 44 -6.37 13.46 9.04
C LEU A 44 -5.27 12.42 9.28
N LEU A 45 -5.19 11.87 10.50
CA LEU A 45 -4.16 10.90 10.87
C LEU A 45 -4.37 9.56 10.17
N VAL A 46 -5.62 9.13 10.01
CA VAL A 46 -5.94 7.88 9.29
C VAL A 46 -5.42 7.91 7.86
N GLY A 47 -5.70 8.97 7.10
CA GLY A 47 -5.20 9.06 5.73
C GLY A 47 -3.66 9.02 5.62
N LEU A 48 -2.94 9.58 6.62
CA LEU A 48 -1.47 9.48 6.68
C LEU A 48 -1.02 8.04 7.01
N ILE A 49 -1.64 7.41 7.99
CA ILE A 49 -1.28 6.05 8.44
C ILE A 49 -1.57 5.03 7.35
N GLU A 50 -2.73 5.11 6.71
CA GLU A 50 -3.11 4.18 5.65
C GLU A 50 -2.16 4.27 4.46
N GLU A 51 -1.81 5.46 3.98
CA GLU A 51 -0.86 5.57 2.87
C GLU A 51 0.53 5.04 3.22
N ALA A 52 0.98 5.21 4.47
CA ALA A 52 2.26 4.67 4.93
C ALA A 52 2.21 3.15 5.11
N LEU A 53 1.33 2.66 5.98
CA LEU A 53 1.32 1.27 6.43
C LEU A 53 0.64 0.31 5.45
N VAL A 54 -0.36 0.79 4.71
CA VAL A 54 -1.14 -0.06 3.81
C VAL A 54 -0.52 -0.15 2.41
N ARG A 55 0.16 0.91 1.95
CA ARG A 55 0.67 0.99 0.57
C ARG A 55 2.17 1.15 0.47
N LEU A 56 2.72 2.25 0.97
CA LEU A 56 4.11 2.59 0.68
C LEU A 56 5.10 1.63 1.34
N ILE A 57 4.99 1.42 2.64
CA ILE A 57 5.90 0.54 3.40
C ILE A 57 5.83 -0.90 2.91
N PRO A 58 4.65 -1.53 2.75
CA PRO A 58 4.56 -2.88 2.19
C PRO A 58 5.22 -3.03 0.83
N LEU A 59 4.98 -2.11 -0.10
CA LEU A 59 5.57 -2.17 -1.43
C LEU A 59 7.10 -1.97 -1.41
N ILE A 60 7.61 -1.07 -0.58
CA ILE A 60 9.06 -0.90 -0.40
C ILE A 60 9.67 -2.19 0.17
N LEU A 61 9.07 -2.77 1.20
CA LEU A 61 9.57 -4.01 1.80
C LEU A 61 9.57 -5.17 0.80
N VAL A 62 8.50 -5.30 0.01
CA VAL A 62 8.40 -6.33 -1.02
C VAL A 62 9.46 -6.10 -2.10
N PHE A 63 9.57 -4.90 -2.65
CA PHE A 63 10.50 -4.61 -3.73
C PHE A 63 11.95 -4.77 -3.30
N TYR A 64 12.30 -4.21 -2.14
CA TYR A 64 13.64 -4.34 -1.60
C TYR A 64 13.96 -5.79 -1.18
N GLY A 65 13.09 -6.40 -0.35
CA GLY A 65 13.32 -7.74 0.17
C GLY A 65 13.38 -8.81 -0.92
N TRP A 66 12.51 -8.70 -1.93
CA TRP A 66 12.52 -9.63 -3.07
C TRP A 66 13.75 -9.46 -3.95
N SER A 67 14.12 -8.22 -4.27
CA SER A 67 15.34 -7.93 -5.03
C SER A 67 16.59 -8.42 -4.29
N TYR A 68 16.65 -8.19 -2.98
CA TYR A 68 17.75 -8.67 -2.14
C TYR A 68 17.84 -10.20 -2.14
N TRP A 69 16.71 -10.89 -1.97
CA TRP A 69 16.68 -12.34 -1.96
C TRP A 69 17.06 -12.97 -3.31
N GLN A 70 16.67 -12.34 -4.41
CA GLN A 70 17.00 -12.81 -5.75
C GLN A 70 18.39 -12.38 -6.25
N GLY A 71 19.05 -11.45 -5.59
CA GLY A 71 20.32 -10.88 -6.03
C GLY A 71 20.20 -10.02 -7.30
N GLN A 72 18.96 -9.60 -7.65
CA GLN A 72 18.71 -8.78 -8.85
C GLN A 72 17.49 -7.89 -8.66
N LEU A 73 17.47 -6.75 -9.37
CA LEU A 73 16.30 -5.87 -9.38
C LEU A 73 15.06 -6.57 -9.95
N LEU A 74 13.91 -6.25 -9.38
CA LEU A 74 12.63 -6.62 -9.96
C LEU A 74 12.52 -6.05 -11.39
N SER A 75 12.08 -6.88 -12.31
CA SER A 75 11.65 -6.39 -13.62
C SER A 75 10.40 -5.52 -13.50
N LYS A 76 10.15 -4.65 -14.48
CA LYS A 76 8.94 -3.81 -14.52
C LYS A 76 7.65 -4.63 -14.38
N THR A 77 7.61 -5.82 -14.99
CA THR A 77 6.46 -6.73 -14.92
C THR A 77 6.27 -7.28 -13.53
N GLU A 78 7.35 -7.67 -12.85
CA GLU A 78 7.30 -8.15 -11.46
C GLU A 78 6.86 -7.04 -10.51
N GLY A 79 7.42 -5.84 -10.66
CA GLY A 79 7.01 -4.68 -9.88
C GLY A 79 5.52 -4.34 -10.08
N LEU A 80 5.03 -4.36 -11.32
CA LEU A 80 3.62 -4.15 -11.61
C LEU A 80 2.74 -5.24 -10.99
N LEU A 81 3.13 -6.50 -11.10
CA LEU A 81 2.39 -7.62 -10.53
C LEU A 81 2.30 -7.52 -8.99
N ALA A 82 3.41 -7.23 -8.32
CA ALA A 82 3.43 -7.03 -6.87
C ALA A 82 2.53 -5.86 -6.45
N THR A 83 2.54 -4.77 -7.21
CA THR A 83 1.72 -3.59 -6.97
C THR A 83 0.23 -3.88 -7.13
N VAL A 84 -0.15 -4.57 -8.20
CA VAL A 84 -1.55 -4.97 -8.44
C VAL A 84 -2.02 -5.93 -7.35
N ALA A 85 -1.21 -6.92 -6.97
CA ALA A 85 -1.52 -7.85 -5.89
C ALA A 85 -1.73 -7.11 -4.56
N SER A 86 -0.87 -6.14 -4.24
CA SER A 86 -1.01 -5.27 -3.07
C SER A 86 -2.32 -4.48 -3.11
N GLY A 87 -2.60 -3.77 -4.20
CA GLY A 87 -3.82 -2.98 -4.37
C GLY A 87 -5.11 -3.80 -4.24
N LEU A 88 -5.14 -4.99 -4.85
CA LEU A 88 -6.27 -5.91 -4.73
C LEU A 88 -6.42 -6.43 -3.30
N THR A 89 -5.32 -6.72 -2.62
CA THR A 89 -5.34 -7.17 -1.21
C THR A 89 -5.95 -6.10 -0.31
N VAL A 90 -5.54 -4.84 -0.46
CA VAL A 90 -6.15 -3.71 0.27
C VAL A 90 -7.64 -3.65 0.00
N ALA A 91 -8.02 -3.65 -1.29
CA ALA A 91 -9.41 -3.57 -1.70
C ALA A 91 -10.28 -4.66 -1.06
N PHE A 92 -9.83 -5.91 -1.11
CA PHE A 92 -10.57 -7.02 -0.52
C PHE A 92 -10.68 -6.94 1.00
N LEU A 93 -9.58 -6.60 1.68
CA LEU A 93 -9.59 -6.51 3.14
C LEU A 93 -10.45 -5.35 3.63
N GLU A 94 -10.40 -4.20 2.99
CA GLU A 94 -11.29 -3.08 3.33
C GLU A 94 -12.75 -3.40 3.05
N LEU A 95 -13.06 -4.07 1.93
CA LEU A 95 -14.42 -4.54 1.68
C LEU A 95 -14.91 -5.45 2.81
N PHE A 96 -14.08 -6.41 3.20
CA PHE A 96 -14.40 -7.33 4.29
C PHE A 96 -14.65 -6.58 5.60
N LEU A 97 -13.77 -5.66 5.98
CA LEU A 97 -13.91 -4.85 7.19
C LEU A 97 -15.18 -3.97 7.16
N LYS A 98 -15.48 -3.36 6.01
CA LYS A 98 -16.72 -2.56 5.83
C LYS A 98 -17.98 -3.42 5.95
N LEU A 99 -18.00 -4.60 5.34
CA LEU A 99 -19.13 -5.52 5.44
C LEU A 99 -19.34 -6.01 6.88
N GLU A 100 -18.25 -6.33 7.58
CA GLU A 100 -18.30 -6.71 8.99
C GLU A 100 -18.86 -5.57 9.85
N TYR A 101 -18.39 -4.35 9.64
CA TYR A 101 -18.87 -3.17 10.35
C TYR A 101 -20.36 -2.93 10.11
N LEU A 102 -20.81 -2.97 8.86
CA LEU A 102 -22.22 -2.79 8.51
C LEU A 102 -23.10 -3.90 9.11
N SER A 103 -22.64 -5.14 9.12
CA SER A 103 -23.38 -6.25 9.72
C SER A 103 -23.59 -6.07 11.22
N ARG A 104 -22.61 -5.52 11.93
CA ARG A 104 -22.70 -5.22 13.37
C ARG A 104 -23.67 -4.08 13.68
N LEU A 105 -23.85 -3.15 12.75
CA LEU A 105 -24.76 -2.01 12.90
C LEU A 105 -26.17 -2.32 12.38
N GLU A 106 -26.42 -3.53 11.87
CA GLU A 106 -27.67 -3.90 11.16
C GLU A 106 -28.01 -2.91 10.02
N ALA A 107 -26.95 -2.27 9.48
CA ALA A 107 -27.06 -1.26 8.44
C ALA A 107 -26.89 -1.87 7.05
N THR A 108 -27.59 -1.29 6.07
CA THR A 108 -27.42 -1.63 4.65
C THR A 108 -26.67 -0.51 3.95
N ALA A 109 -25.71 -0.87 3.10
CA ALA A 109 -25.04 0.08 2.21
C ALA A 109 -25.38 -0.25 0.76
N GLN A 110 -25.39 0.77 -0.09
CA GLN A 110 -25.53 0.58 -1.52
C GLN A 110 -24.26 -0.08 -2.06
N PHE A 111 -24.43 -1.04 -2.97
CA PHE A 111 -23.33 -1.77 -3.59
C PHE A 111 -22.27 -0.82 -4.18
N ASP A 112 -22.68 0.25 -4.84
CA ASP A 112 -21.80 1.23 -5.45
C ASP A 112 -20.90 1.92 -4.42
N SER A 113 -21.40 2.25 -3.24
CA SER A 113 -20.61 2.87 -2.18
C SER A 113 -19.56 1.94 -1.57
N LEU A 114 -19.70 0.63 -1.76
CA LEU A 114 -18.73 -0.37 -1.32
C LEU A 114 -17.69 -0.68 -2.41
N VAL A 115 -18.14 -0.86 -3.65
CA VAL A 115 -17.31 -1.39 -4.74
C VAL A 115 -16.54 -0.28 -5.48
N LEU A 116 -17.14 0.89 -5.70
CA LEU A 116 -16.48 1.98 -6.41
C LEU A 116 -15.15 2.41 -5.77
N PRO A 117 -15.03 2.57 -4.43
CA PRO A 117 -13.76 2.89 -3.81
C PRO A 117 -12.67 1.85 -4.07
N LEU A 118 -13.05 0.55 -4.14
CA LEU A 118 -12.10 -0.53 -4.38
C LEU A 118 -11.38 -0.36 -5.72
N VAL A 119 -12.14 -0.02 -6.76
CA VAL A 119 -11.59 0.10 -8.13
C VAL A 119 -10.95 1.46 -8.36
N PHE A 120 -11.61 2.54 -7.96
CA PHE A 120 -11.21 3.90 -8.32
C PHE A 120 -10.27 4.59 -7.32
N VAL A 121 -10.13 4.04 -6.12
CA VAL A 121 -9.22 4.58 -5.09
C VAL A 121 -8.02 3.65 -4.86
N HIS A 122 -8.27 2.41 -4.42
CA HIS A 122 -7.17 1.56 -3.97
C HIS A 122 -6.24 1.11 -5.08
N LEU A 123 -6.75 0.74 -6.25
CA LEU A 123 -5.90 0.29 -7.34
C LEU A 123 -5.04 1.42 -7.93
N PRO A 124 -5.59 2.61 -8.29
CA PRO A 124 -4.77 3.74 -8.72
C PRO A 124 -3.74 4.17 -7.68
N PHE A 125 -4.11 4.23 -6.39
CA PHE A 125 -3.17 4.61 -5.33
C PHE A 125 -2.05 3.58 -5.18
N ALA A 126 -2.37 2.28 -5.25
CA ALA A 126 -1.34 1.23 -5.26
C ALA A 126 -0.41 1.38 -6.46
N LEU A 127 -0.93 1.66 -7.66
CA LEU A 127 -0.11 1.86 -8.86
C LEU A 127 0.85 3.06 -8.72
N ILE A 128 0.39 4.16 -8.15
CA ILE A 128 1.22 5.34 -7.89
C ILE A 128 2.28 5.02 -6.82
N ALA A 129 1.88 4.42 -5.69
CA ALA A 129 2.81 4.00 -4.63
C ALA A 129 3.83 2.98 -5.14
N GLY A 130 3.40 2.03 -5.97
CA GLY A 130 4.29 1.06 -6.62
C GLY A 130 5.30 1.69 -7.55
N ARG A 131 4.92 2.74 -8.29
CA ARG A 131 5.86 3.50 -9.12
C ARG A 131 6.93 4.20 -8.28
N PHE A 132 6.55 4.77 -7.14
CA PHE A 132 7.51 5.36 -6.19
C PHE A 132 8.42 4.31 -5.56
N ALA A 133 7.86 3.18 -5.10
CA ALA A 133 8.63 2.08 -4.53
C ALA A 133 9.61 1.49 -5.54
N TYR A 134 9.21 1.37 -6.81
CA TYR A 134 10.07 0.91 -7.89
C TYR A 134 11.22 1.90 -8.17
N ALA A 135 10.92 3.20 -8.25
CA ALA A 135 11.94 4.23 -8.44
C ALA A 135 12.93 4.31 -7.26
N LEU A 136 12.45 4.03 -6.05
CA LEU A 136 13.32 3.89 -4.88
C LEU A 136 14.25 2.70 -5.03
N GLY A 137 13.73 1.55 -5.44
CA GLY A 137 14.53 0.35 -5.71
C GLY A 137 15.63 0.62 -6.75
N GLU A 138 15.28 1.26 -7.87
CA GLU A 138 16.26 1.70 -8.88
C GLU A 138 17.34 2.64 -8.30
N GLY A 139 16.94 3.57 -7.43
CA GLY A 139 17.85 4.51 -6.77
C GLY A 139 18.77 3.86 -5.72
N ILE A 140 18.30 2.80 -5.07
CA ILE A 140 19.07 2.06 -4.05
C ILE A 140 20.05 1.08 -4.71
N HIS A 141 19.62 0.41 -5.77
CA HIS A 141 20.36 -0.66 -6.42
C HIS A 141 21.05 -0.23 -7.73
N GLY A 142 21.11 1.04 -8.03
CA GLY A 142 21.69 1.57 -9.27
C GLY A 142 23.21 1.34 -9.46
N THR A 143 23.82 0.55 -8.59
CA THR A 143 25.19 0.02 -8.70
C THR A 143 25.13 -1.50 -8.50
N ASP A 144 26.00 -2.23 -9.16
CA ASP A 144 26.03 -3.70 -9.32
C ASP A 144 26.05 -4.55 -8.03
N GLU A 145 25.99 -3.94 -6.86
CA GLU A 145 25.95 -4.65 -5.58
C GLU A 145 24.68 -4.31 -4.79
N ILE A 146 23.88 -5.32 -4.51
CA ILE A 146 22.75 -5.23 -3.57
C ILE A 146 23.32 -5.18 -2.16
N GLY A 147 23.57 -3.97 -1.70
CA GLY A 147 24.07 -3.68 -0.36
C GLY A 147 23.07 -2.92 0.52
N LEU A 148 23.53 -2.47 1.68
CA LEU A 148 22.75 -1.54 2.51
C LEU A 148 22.47 -0.26 1.72
N PRO A 149 21.23 0.22 1.70
CA PRO A 149 20.81 1.29 0.82
C PRO A 149 21.50 2.61 1.16
N SER A 150 22.25 3.16 0.20
CA SER A 150 22.64 4.56 0.22
C SER A 150 21.56 5.38 -0.50
N ILE A 151 20.53 5.78 0.23
CA ILE A 151 19.42 6.54 -0.37
C ILE A 151 19.86 7.99 -0.50
N SER A 152 19.83 8.54 -1.73
CA SER A 152 20.13 9.95 -1.94
C SER A 152 19.07 10.85 -1.29
N ARG A 153 19.47 12.04 -0.81
CA ARG A 153 18.53 13.03 -0.26
C ARG A 153 17.43 13.40 -1.26
N ARG A 154 17.75 13.41 -2.56
CA ARG A 154 16.79 13.67 -3.63
C ARG A 154 15.74 12.55 -3.71
N THR A 155 16.15 11.30 -3.64
CA THR A 155 15.26 10.15 -3.67
C THR A 155 14.32 10.15 -2.45
N LEU A 156 14.86 10.43 -1.25
CA LEU A 156 14.07 10.59 -0.03
C LEU A 156 13.03 11.72 -0.15
N ALA A 157 13.44 12.88 -0.70
CA ALA A 157 12.54 14.00 -0.90
C ALA A 157 11.39 13.65 -1.87
N ILE A 158 11.68 12.96 -2.98
CA ILE A 158 10.66 12.52 -3.95
C ILE A 158 9.69 11.53 -3.31
N LEU A 159 10.19 10.58 -2.52
CA LEU A 159 9.34 9.63 -1.79
C LEU A 159 8.43 10.34 -0.80
N PHE A 160 9.00 11.23 0.00
CA PHE A 160 8.25 11.97 1.01
C PHE A 160 7.18 12.85 0.39
N LEU A 161 7.49 13.59 -0.68
CA LEU A 161 6.51 14.41 -1.41
C LEU A 161 5.44 13.55 -2.09
N GLY A 162 5.82 12.42 -2.66
CA GLY A 162 4.87 11.47 -3.24
C GLY A 162 3.92 10.88 -2.20
N TYR A 163 4.45 10.48 -1.05
CA TYR A 163 3.67 10.02 0.09
C TYR A 163 2.70 11.09 0.60
N LEU A 164 3.17 12.32 0.83
CA LEU A 164 2.32 13.41 1.26
C LEU A 164 1.22 13.72 0.23
N GLY A 165 1.55 13.70 -1.06
CA GLY A 165 0.57 13.89 -2.12
C GLY A 165 -0.55 12.86 -2.09
N LEU A 166 -0.19 11.57 -1.96
CA LEU A 166 -1.16 10.48 -1.82
C LEU A 166 -2.02 10.65 -0.56
N ALA A 167 -1.39 10.94 0.58
CA ALA A 167 -2.09 11.13 1.85
C ALA A 167 -3.09 12.31 1.80
N VAL A 168 -2.70 13.43 1.19
CA VAL A 168 -3.59 14.59 1.03
C VAL A 168 -4.79 14.25 0.16
N VAL A 169 -4.59 13.53 -0.96
CA VAL A 169 -5.69 13.10 -1.83
C VAL A 169 -6.60 12.11 -1.10
N HIS A 170 -6.03 11.19 -0.33
CA HIS A 170 -6.80 10.22 0.46
C HIS A 170 -7.63 10.90 1.57
N VAL A 171 -7.03 11.80 2.33
CA VAL A 171 -7.75 12.61 3.32
C VAL A 171 -8.88 13.41 2.66
N GLY A 172 -8.61 14.05 1.51
CA GLY A 172 -9.62 14.77 0.74
C GLY A 172 -10.78 13.85 0.32
N TYR A 173 -10.49 12.64 -0.15
CA TYR A 173 -11.50 11.65 -0.45
C TYR A 173 -12.33 11.29 0.79
N ASN A 174 -11.70 10.98 1.91
CA ASN A 174 -12.39 10.63 3.16
C ASN A 174 -13.32 11.76 3.65
N LEU A 175 -12.92 13.02 3.49
CA LEU A 175 -13.75 14.17 3.84
C LEU A 175 -14.94 14.39 2.90
N LEU A 176 -14.87 13.91 1.65
CA LEU A 176 -15.96 14.06 0.68
C LEU A 176 -17.01 12.95 0.76
N VAL A 177 -16.65 11.79 1.33
CA VAL A 177 -17.57 10.62 1.40
C VAL A 177 -18.15 10.39 2.81
N GLN A 178 -17.76 11.21 3.79
CA GLN A 178 -18.40 11.28 5.11
C GLN A 178 -19.65 12.14 5.07
#